data_aa25b92435f5d3f22b6209b4914afa2e
#
_entry.id   aa25b92435f5d3f22b6209b4914afa2e
#
_cell.length_a   1.000
_cell.length_b   1.000
_cell.length_c   1.000
_cell.angle_alpha   90.00
_cell.angle_beta   90.00
_cell.angle_gamma   90.00
#
_symmetry.space_group_name_H-M   'P 1'
#
loop_
_entity.id
_entity.type
_entity.pdbx_description
1 polymer ?
#
loop_
_entity_poly.entity_id
_entity_poly.type
_entity_poly.pdbx_seq_one_letter_code
_entity_poly.pdbx_strand_id
1 'polypeptide(L)'
;MKHLVWTITLFASLPVLAGGAGWTVSKSCAKYVRIEGDRLIVDVPPGVTNVCAYATRPIDLSDFSQCMLEARVRCRGENVVRDPRPARGVKLSLHYDDPTEGRRRYPCASAPEEGSFDWMELDLGVPFGEVPPSGWGNSQLVLGLQQTPGRLEFDLSSFSCRKAPPLFPSEDNSRLVRYPERIASLPRMRGVMGLGCCRNTEQDIEDLKNYGANLIRLQMNGFAAKRPLKGGKAKTLADWDRWLAKNLDHAEVVLGWLEKRGMMMVLDLHNPPLKGYGKDGDVFYVQANADRLVSAWREIAARFKGRKGIYGYDIMNEPWQNRRALPDCDYWNLQRRAAEAIREVDPDATIVIESNEWDGPGAFEYLKALDMDNVVYQVHMYWPGAFTHQGANGAARPSADRLLSYPNKEKGWDRESLRRKLEPVRKFQQRHNAKIYVGEFSACIYGPGAGQYLRDCISIFEEYGWDWTYHSFREALWWNVETVIDPVTGKPVPNKDNDRFHALVDGFKGVK
;
A
#
# COMPACT_ATOMS: atom_id res chain seq x y z
N MET A 1 -28.65 40.43 -12.16
CA MET A 1 -27.20 40.51 -12.33
C MET A 1 -26.58 40.37 -10.95
N LYS A 2 -26.16 39.15 -10.59
CA LYS A 2 -25.37 38.90 -9.38
C LYS A 2 -23.98 38.53 -9.83
N HIS A 3 -23.00 39.36 -9.50
CA HIS A 3 -21.61 39.15 -9.80
C HIS A 3 -21.09 37.99 -8.97
N LEU A 4 -20.67 36.93 -9.67
CA LEU A 4 -19.89 35.81 -9.09
C LEU A 4 -18.46 36.32 -8.96
N VAL A 5 -18.01 36.55 -7.75
CA VAL A 5 -16.61 36.88 -7.45
C VAL A 5 -15.88 35.57 -7.35
N TRP A 6 -15.05 35.25 -8.34
CA TRP A 6 -14.10 34.15 -8.28
C TRP A 6 -12.95 34.56 -7.35
N THR A 7 -12.91 33.98 -6.17
CA THR A 7 -11.74 34.11 -5.29
C THR A 7 -10.67 33.17 -5.82
N ILE A 8 -9.73 33.70 -6.62
CA ILE A 8 -8.51 32.99 -6.99
C ILE A 8 -7.65 32.95 -5.72
N THR A 9 -7.62 31.80 -5.05
CA THR A 9 -6.64 31.54 -3.99
C THR A 9 -5.28 31.42 -4.65
N LEU A 10 -4.51 32.49 -4.63
CA LEU A 10 -3.10 32.46 -5.01
C LEU A 10 -2.38 31.52 -4.03
N PHE A 11 -2.02 30.33 -4.47
CA PHE A 11 -1.03 29.51 -3.79
C PHE A 11 0.27 30.29 -3.83
N ALA A 12 0.66 30.85 -2.69
CA ALA A 12 1.97 31.47 -2.54
C ALA A 12 3.02 30.39 -2.79
N SER A 13 3.65 30.43 -3.96
CA SER A 13 4.82 29.58 -4.23
C SER A 13 5.88 29.91 -3.19
N LEU A 14 6.23 28.95 -2.35
CA LEU A 14 7.44 29.06 -1.54
C LEU A 14 8.60 29.45 -2.47
N PRO A 15 9.49 30.35 -2.05
CA PRO A 15 10.60 30.75 -2.91
C PRO A 15 11.37 29.50 -3.32
N VAL A 16 11.60 29.32 -4.60
CA VAL A 16 12.48 28.30 -5.15
C VAL A 16 13.87 28.62 -4.61
N LEU A 17 14.31 27.89 -3.61
CA LEU A 17 15.65 28.01 -3.08
C LEU A 17 16.58 27.27 -4.03
N ALA A 18 17.21 28.00 -4.95
CA ALA A 18 18.20 27.48 -5.88
C ALA A 18 19.58 27.41 -5.21
N GLY A 19 20.36 26.36 -5.52
CA GLY A 19 21.77 26.22 -5.20
C GLY A 19 22.11 25.45 -3.91
N GLY A 20 23.38 25.22 -3.67
CA GLY A 20 23.96 24.48 -2.54
C GLY A 20 23.71 25.06 -1.14
N ALA A 21 23.05 26.20 -1.04
CA ALA A 21 22.71 26.84 0.22
C ALA A 21 21.78 25.99 1.09
N GLY A 22 22.20 25.77 2.35
CA GLY A 22 21.39 25.06 3.35
C GLY A 22 21.62 23.54 3.45
N TRP A 23 22.45 22.96 2.59
CA TRP A 23 22.88 21.57 2.75
C TRP A 23 24.05 21.46 3.71
N THR A 24 24.00 20.52 4.62
CA THR A 24 25.02 20.27 5.62
C THR A 24 25.50 18.83 5.61
N VAL A 25 26.78 18.61 5.83
CA VAL A 25 27.39 17.29 5.97
C VAL A 25 27.79 17.09 7.43
N SER A 26 27.28 16.03 8.05
CA SER A 26 27.67 15.70 9.43
C SER A 26 29.14 15.30 9.50
N LYS A 27 29.79 15.49 10.67
CA LYS A 27 31.20 15.09 10.90
C LYS A 27 31.44 13.61 10.61
N SER A 28 30.47 12.74 10.89
CA SER A 28 30.54 11.30 10.62
C SER A 28 30.49 10.94 9.12
N CYS A 29 29.91 11.81 8.29
CA CYS A 29 29.81 11.65 6.84
C CYS A 29 30.96 12.40 6.09
N ALA A 30 31.65 13.34 6.69
CA ALA A 30 32.62 14.18 6.03
C ALA A 30 33.78 13.43 5.33
N LYS A 31 34.03 12.20 5.75
CA LYS A 31 35.01 11.32 5.08
C LYS A 31 34.58 10.91 3.67
N TYR A 32 33.27 10.84 3.43
CA TYR A 32 32.68 10.28 2.21
C TYR A 32 31.83 11.29 1.44
N VAL A 33 31.53 12.44 2.05
CA VAL A 33 30.59 13.42 1.48
C VAL A 33 31.24 14.80 1.54
N ARG A 34 31.23 15.52 0.41
CA ARG A 34 31.69 16.90 0.33
C ARG A 34 30.82 17.71 -0.61
N ILE A 35 30.80 19.01 -0.38
CA ILE A 35 30.10 19.98 -1.23
C ILE A 35 31.14 20.88 -1.86
N GLU A 36 31.16 20.97 -3.18
CA GLU A 36 32.07 21.76 -3.99
C GLU A 36 31.24 22.66 -4.91
N GLY A 37 31.04 23.92 -4.52
CA GLY A 37 30.11 24.82 -5.20
C GLY A 37 28.69 24.24 -5.24
N ASP A 38 28.13 24.06 -6.44
CA ASP A 38 26.81 23.46 -6.63
C ASP A 38 26.86 21.93 -6.83
N ARG A 39 27.97 21.29 -6.46
CA ARG A 39 28.10 19.83 -6.53
C ARG A 39 28.15 19.22 -5.14
N LEU A 40 27.26 18.27 -4.88
CA LEU A 40 27.37 17.37 -3.76
C LEU A 40 27.99 16.06 -4.27
N ILE A 41 29.14 15.70 -3.76
CA ILE A 41 29.87 14.50 -4.13
C ILE A 41 29.85 13.53 -2.97
N VAL A 42 29.42 12.31 -3.24
CA VAL A 42 29.41 11.19 -2.31
C VAL A 42 30.32 10.11 -2.89
N ASP A 43 31.31 9.67 -2.12
CA ASP A 43 32.31 8.69 -2.56
C ASP A 43 32.55 7.66 -1.45
N VAL A 44 31.90 6.49 -1.59
CA VAL A 44 31.98 5.41 -0.62
C VAL A 44 32.79 4.26 -1.25
N PRO A 45 33.99 3.94 -0.73
CA PRO A 45 34.87 2.95 -1.30
C PRO A 45 34.24 1.54 -1.36
N PRO A 46 34.69 0.69 -2.32
CA PRO A 46 34.32 -0.72 -2.36
C PRO A 46 34.54 -1.42 -1.02
N GLY A 47 33.59 -2.26 -0.61
CA GLY A 47 33.65 -3.00 0.67
C GLY A 47 33.13 -2.23 1.89
N VAL A 48 32.87 -0.94 1.80
CA VAL A 48 32.26 -0.14 2.87
C VAL A 48 30.72 -0.22 2.77
N THR A 49 30.09 -1.02 3.63
CA THR A 49 28.64 -1.30 3.54
C THR A 49 27.80 -0.84 4.72
N ASN A 50 28.43 -0.25 5.77
CA ASN A 50 27.74 0.16 7.00
C ASN A 50 27.67 1.67 7.21
N VAL A 51 27.84 2.45 6.14
CA VAL A 51 27.87 3.90 6.20
C VAL A 51 26.63 4.49 5.54
N CYS A 52 26.02 5.46 6.23
CA CYS A 52 25.02 6.35 5.65
C CYS A 52 25.75 7.64 5.27
N ALA A 53 26.14 7.77 4.00
CA ALA A 53 26.90 8.89 3.47
C ALA A 53 25.93 9.96 2.93
N TYR A 54 25.55 10.95 3.77
CA TYR A 54 24.49 11.91 3.48
C TYR A 54 24.94 13.37 3.64
N ALA A 55 24.34 14.22 2.80
CA ALA A 55 24.05 15.61 3.14
C ALA A 55 22.57 15.74 3.52
N THR A 56 22.28 16.63 4.45
CA THR A 56 20.92 16.90 4.92
C THR A 56 20.61 18.38 4.82
N ARG A 57 19.31 18.69 4.64
CA ARG A 57 18.77 20.04 4.63
C ARG A 57 17.49 20.08 5.44
N PRO A 58 17.41 20.88 6.51
CA PRO A 58 16.17 21.08 7.24
C PRO A 58 15.07 21.61 6.32
N ILE A 59 13.84 21.21 6.57
CA ILE A 59 12.64 21.71 5.88
C ILE A 59 11.55 21.96 6.92
N ASP A 60 10.85 23.08 6.79
CA ASP A 60 9.67 23.36 7.60
C ASP A 60 8.44 22.72 6.93
N LEU A 61 7.76 21.86 7.65
CA LEU A 61 6.52 21.20 7.22
C LEU A 61 5.27 21.73 7.95
N SER A 62 5.39 22.82 8.70
CA SER A 62 4.29 23.34 9.54
C SER A 62 3.02 23.70 8.77
N ASP A 63 3.15 24.09 7.50
CA ASP A 63 2.02 24.42 6.62
C ASP A 63 1.68 23.34 5.59
N PHE A 64 2.32 22.15 5.69
CA PHE A 64 2.03 21.02 4.81
C PHE A 64 0.77 20.27 5.29
N SER A 65 -0.39 20.80 4.94
CA SER A 65 -1.69 20.21 5.18
C SER A 65 -2.42 19.97 3.86
N GLN A 66 -2.95 18.76 3.68
CA GLN A 66 -3.69 18.35 2.49
C GLN A 66 -2.99 18.76 1.18
N CYS A 67 -1.72 18.45 1.08
CA CYS A 67 -0.87 18.83 -0.03
C CYS A 67 0.21 17.77 -0.30
N MET A 68 0.99 17.98 -1.35
CA MET A 68 2.19 17.19 -1.61
C MET A 68 3.45 18.03 -1.42
N LEU A 69 4.50 17.38 -0.90
CA LEU A 69 5.86 17.84 -1.10
C LEU A 69 6.38 17.22 -2.38
N GLU A 70 6.81 18.06 -3.32
CA GLU A 70 7.56 17.63 -4.50
C GLU A 70 9.01 18.10 -4.38
N ALA A 71 9.96 17.17 -4.47
CA ALA A 71 11.38 17.49 -4.49
C ALA A 71 12.07 16.81 -5.66
N ARG A 72 12.98 17.52 -6.33
CA ARG A 72 13.73 17.03 -7.49
C ARG A 72 15.18 17.42 -7.41
N VAL A 73 16.04 16.58 -8.00
CA VAL A 73 17.44 16.86 -8.17
C VAL A 73 18.02 15.99 -9.29
N ARG A 74 18.95 16.53 -10.07
CA ARG A 74 19.72 15.72 -11.02
C ARG A 74 20.89 15.06 -10.31
N CYS A 75 21.12 13.79 -10.62
CA CYS A 75 22.29 13.05 -10.14
C CYS A 75 22.87 12.15 -11.24
N ARG A 76 24.15 11.79 -11.09
CA ARG A 76 24.82 10.72 -11.84
C ARG A 76 25.55 9.80 -10.88
N GLY A 77 25.81 8.58 -11.30
CA GLY A 77 26.45 7.55 -10.46
C GLY A 77 27.51 6.76 -11.19
N GLU A 78 28.54 6.34 -10.44
CA GLU A 78 29.60 5.48 -10.89
C GLU A 78 29.76 4.30 -9.93
N ASN A 79 29.74 3.07 -10.46
CA ASN A 79 29.98 1.85 -9.72
C ASN A 79 29.14 1.68 -8.44
N VAL A 80 27.88 2.13 -8.48
CA VAL A 80 26.95 1.92 -7.36
C VAL A 80 26.69 0.41 -7.24
N VAL A 81 26.88 -0.14 -6.04
CA VAL A 81 26.70 -1.56 -5.79
C VAL A 81 25.33 -1.79 -5.17
N ARG A 82 24.61 -2.77 -5.68
CA ARG A 82 23.33 -3.18 -5.15
C ARG A 82 23.47 -3.86 -3.78
N ASP A 83 22.69 -3.40 -2.81
CA ASP A 83 22.45 -4.13 -1.56
C ASP A 83 21.09 -4.84 -1.66
N PRO A 84 20.98 -6.15 -1.38
CA PRO A 84 19.71 -6.89 -1.45
C PRO A 84 18.70 -6.46 -0.37
N ARG A 85 19.14 -5.72 0.64
CA ARG A 85 18.27 -5.24 1.71
C ARG A 85 17.44 -4.03 1.25
N PRO A 86 16.14 -3.95 1.59
CA PRO A 86 15.29 -2.86 1.17
C PRO A 86 15.77 -1.50 1.71
N ALA A 87 15.38 -0.43 1.05
CA ALA A 87 15.64 0.96 1.41
C ALA A 87 17.13 1.38 1.45
N ARG A 88 18.01 0.70 0.71
CA ARG A 88 19.43 1.04 0.57
C ARG A 88 19.77 1.61 -0.79
N GLY A 89 20.96 2.20 -0.96
CA GLY A 89 21.41 2.78 -2.23
C GLY A 89 21.24 4.29 -2.32
N VAL A 90 21.02 4.78 -3.53
CA VAL A 90 20.88 6.21 -3.86
C VAL A 90 19.67 6.82 -3.16
N LYS A 91 19.83 8.03 -2.60
CA LYS A 91 18.80 8.75 -1.86
C LYS A 91 18.55 10.17 -2.35
N LEU A 92 17.32 10.46 -2.69
CA LEU A 92 16.60 11.68 -2.43
C LEU A 92 15.44 11.27 -1.52
N SER A 93 15.45 11.67 -0.26
CA SER A 93 14.50 11.20 0.75
C SER A 93 14.06 12.35 1.65
N LEU A 94 12.84 12.27 2.14
CA LEU A 94 12.36 13.11 3.24
C LEU A 94 12.34 12.27 4.52
N HIS A 95 12.95 12.78 5.58
CA HIS A 95 12.89 12.16 6.92
C HIS A 95 12.08 13.07 7.82
N TYR A 96 11.04 12.56 8.46
CA TYR A 96 10.22 13.34 9.41
C TYR A 96 9.56 12.42 10.43
N ASP A 97 9.22 12.97 11.58
CA ASP A 97 8.46 12.27 12.60
C ASP A 97 6.97 12.46 12.33
N ASP A 98 6.27 11.35 12.17
CA ASP A 98 4.85 11.30 11.93
C ASP A 98 4.12 10.91 13.22
N PRO A 99 3.52 11.87 13.93
CA PRO A 99 2.84 11.57 15.19
C PRO A 99 1.54 10.80 14.99
N THR A 100 0.92 10.83 13.81
CA THR A 100 -0.28 10.05 13.51
C THR A 100 0.03 8.56 13.43
N GLU A 101 1.24 8.22 12.95
CA GLU A 101 1.78 6.86 12.90
C GLU A 101 2.62 6.50 14.14
N GLY A 102 2.95 7.49 14.98
CA GLY A 102 3.83 7.30 16.13
C GLY A 102 5.24 6.84 15.76
N ARG A 103 5.73 7.18 14.55
CA ARG A 103 7.02 6.74 14.04
C ARG A 103 7.67 7.78 13.10
N ARG A 104 8.97 7.63 12.92
CA ARG A 104 9.70 8.35 11.89
C ARG A 104 9.45 7.75 10.51
N ARG A 105 9.20 8.60 9.51
CA ARG A 105 8.98 8.25 8.11
C ARG A 105 10.22 8.56 7.28
N TYR A 106 10.40 7.79 6.19
CA TYR A 106 11.55 7.88 5.30
C TYR A 106 11.14 7.71 3.82
N PRO A 107 10.11 8.42 3.32
CA PRO A 107 9.78 8.33 1.89
C PRO A 107 11.00 8.70 1.04
N CYS A 108 11.20 7.96 -0.05
CA CYS A 108 12.38 8.04 -0.88
C CYS A 108 12.01 7.97 -2.35
N ALA A 109 12.66 8.78 -3.17
CA ALA A 109 12.56 8.70 -4.62
C ALA A 109 13.07 7.35 -5.13
N SER A 110 12.51 6.89 -6.23
CA SER A 110 13.09 5.77 -6.97
C SER A 110 14.41 6.20 -7.60
N ALA A 111 15.41 5.35 -7.49
CA ALA A 111 16.74 5.60 -8.01
C ALA A 111 17.37 4.31 -8.53
N PRO A 112 18.38 4.36 -9.42
CA PRO A 112 19.13 3.19 -9.84
C PRO A 112 19.68 2.44 -8.64
N GLU A 113 19.57 1.11 -8.67
CA GLU A 113 20.03 0.26 -7.56
C GLU A 113 21.50 -0.11 -7.69
N GLU A 114 22.03 -0.14 -8.93
CA GLU A 114 23.40 -0.58 -9.23
C GLU A 114 23.93 -0.03 -10.54
N GLY A 115 25.24 -0.07 -10.69
CA GLY A 115 25.96 0.27 -11.91
C GLY A 115 26.38 1.73 -12.00
N SER A 116 26.71 2.13 -13.22
CA SER A 116 27.01 3.51 -13.58
C SER A 116 25.89 4.06 -14.43
N PHE A 117 25.51 5.31 -14.18
CA PHE A 117 24.44 6.00 -14.91
C PHE A 117 24.78 7.47 -15.08
N ASP A 118 24.39 8.02 -16.23
CA ASP A 118 24.59 9.43 -16.54
C ASP A 118 23.56 10.32 -15.81
N TRP A 119 23.62 11.62 -16.02
CA TRP A 119 22.73 12.60 -15.40
C TRP A 119 21.26 12.24 -15.62
N MET A 120 20.58 12.00 -14.53
CA MET A 120 19.14 11.76 -14.49
C MET A 120 18.48 12.56 -13.39
N GLU A 121 17.19 12.80 -13.50
CA GLU A 121 16.39 13.45 -12.47
C GLU A 121 15.86 12.40 -11.47
N LEU A 122 16.08 12.65 -10.18
CA LEU A 122 15.34 11.99 -9.10
C LEU A 122 14.14 12.87 -8.75
N ASP A 123 12.98 12.25 -8.60
CA ASP A 123 11.71 12.90 -8.30
C ASP A 123 11.08 12.22 -7.07
N LEU A 124 10.78 13.00 -6.04
CA LEU A 124 10.15 12.56 -4.80
C LEU A 124 8.83 13.29 -4.62
N GLY A 125 7.73 12.54 -4.52
CA GLY A 125 6.43 13.04 -4.11
C GLY A 125 6.02 12.46 -2.76
N VAL A 126 5.67 13.32 -1.80
CA VAL A 126 5.20 12.90 -0.47
C VAL A 126 3.87 13.57 -0.18
N PRO A 127 2.77 12.80 -0.11
CA PRO A 127 1.48 13.34 0.29
C PRO A 127 1.44 13.60 1.80
N PHE A 128 0.74 14.65 2.18
CA PHE A 128 0.45 15.01 3.56
C PHE A 128 -1.07 15.19 3.74
N GLY A 129 -1.60 14.55 4.77
CA GLY A 129 -2.95 14.78 5.27
C GLY A 129 -3.05 16.07 6.10
N GLU A 130 -4.01 16.15 7.00
CA GLU A 130 -4.11 17.26 7.95
C GLU A 130 -2.88 17.34 8.86
N VAL A 131 -2.41 18.57 9.14
CA VAL A 131 -1.31 18.77 10.08
C VAL A 131 -1.75 18.26 11.45
N PRO A 132 -1.01 17.31 12.05
CA PRO A 132 -1.31 16.85 13.41
C PRO A 132 -1.18 18.01 14.43
N PRO A 133 -1.90 17.98 15.54
CA PRO A 133 -1.81 19.02 16.58
C PRO A 133 -0.39 19.25 17.10
N SER A 134 0.47 18.22 17.10
CA SER A 134 1.90 18.31 17.47
C SER A 134 2.80 18.75 16.32
N GLY A 135 2.26 18.93 15.12
CA GLY A 135 3.04 19.18 13.89
C GLY A 135 3.81 17.95 13.39
N TRP A 136 4.42 18.09 12.22
CA TRP A 136 5.38 17.13 11.66
C TRP A 136 6.76 17.41 12.27
N GLY A 137 7.33 16.46 13.03
CA GLY A 137 8.56 16.68 13.78
C GLY A 137 9.83 16.39 12.97
N ASN A 138 10.96 16.98 13.40
CA ASN A 138 12.34 16.67 12.96
C ASN A 138 12.52 16.45 11.46
N SER A 139 12.00 17.36 10.63
CA SER A 139 11.91 17.20 9.19
C SER A 139 13.18 17.67 8.47
N GLN A 140 13.67 16.80 7.57
CA GLN A 140 14.84 17.10 6.74
C GLN A 140 14.82 16.34 5.42
N LEU A 141 15.31 16.98 4.38
CA LEU A 141 15.65 16.34 3.11
C LEU A 141 17.05 15.72 3.19
N VAL A 142 17.23 14.60 2.48
CA VAL A 142 18.47 13.82 2.51
C VAL A 142 18.89 13.48 1.09
N LEU A 143 20.16 13.75 0.75
CA LEU A 143 20.82 13.32 -0.47
C LEU A 143 22.03 12.46 -0.14
N GLY A 144 22.24 11.35 -0.83
CA GLY A 144 23.42 10.54 -0.62
C GLY A 144 23.32 9.08 -0.98
N LEU A 145 24.19 8.27 -0.33
CA LEU A 145 24.20 6.81 -0.39
C LEU A 145 23.94 6.18 0.97
N GLN A 146 23.02 5.23 1.02
CA GLN A 146 22.70 4.48 2.23
C GLN A 146 23.30 3.08 2.18
N GLN A 147 24.34 2.84 2.99
CA GLN A 147 24.93 1.52 3.26
C GLN A 147 25.32 0.75 1.99
N THR A 148 25.75 1.47 0.98
CA THR A 148 26.09 0.98 -0.35
C THR A 148 27.34 1.68 -0.84
N PRO A 149 28.37 0.97 -1.34
CA PRO A 149 29.51 1.61 -1.98
C PRO A 149 29.16 2.15 -3.37
N GLY A 150 29.93 3.13 -3.81
CA GLY A 150 29.78 3.79 -5.10
C GLY A 150 30.07 5.28 -5.01
N ARG A 151 30.09 5.94 -6.17
CA ARG A 151 30.25 7.38 -6.27
C ARG A 151 28.98 8.01 -6.86
N LEU A 152 28.52 9.10 -6.24
CA LEU A 152 27.42 9.92 -6.74
C LEU A 152 27.84 11.38 -6.84
N GLU A 153 27.28 12.05 -7.84
CA GLU A 153 27.28 13.50 -7.90
C GLU A 153 25.84 13.99 -8.03
N PHE A 154 25.46 14.94 -7.19
CA PHE A 154 24.20 15.67 -7.28
C PHE A 154 24.46 17.08 -7.75
N ASP A 155 23.67 17.57 -8.69
CA ASP A 155 23.67 18.96 -9.13
C ASP A 155 22.70 19.76 -8.25
N LEU A 156 23.24 20.41 -7.22
CA LEU A 156 22.44 21.18 -6.26
C LEU A 156 21.79 22.42 -6.90
N SER A 157 22.31 22.91 -8.05
CA SER A 157 21.66 23.98 -8.80
C SER A 157 20.34 23.54 -9.44
N SER A 158 20.19 22.24 -9.70
CA SER A 158 18.97 21.62 -10.20
C SER A 158 17.97 21.28 -9.10
N PHE A 159 18.38 21.39 -7.83
CA PHE A 159 17.51 21.03 -6.72
C PHE A 159 16.30 21.97 -6.63
N SER A 160 15.12 21.39 -6.54
CA SER A 160 13.89 22.10 -6.27
C SER A 160 13.08 21.36 -5.20
N CYS A 161 12.41 22.12 -4.35
CA CYS A 161 11.45 21.59 -3.39
C CYS A 161 10.29 22.56 -3.30
N ARG A 162 9.07 22.06 -3.45
CA ARG A 162 7.86 22.88 -3.42
C ARG A 162 6.70 22.16 -2.77
N LYS A 163 5.76 22.95 -2.26
CA LYS A 163 4.41 22.51 -1.95
C LYS A 163 3.62 22.45 -3.24
N ALA A 164 3.00 21.33 -3.51
CA ALA A 164 2.11 21.12 -4.65
C ALA A 164 0.68 20.91 -4.13
N PRO A 165 -0.35 21.17 -4.94
CA PRO A 165 -1.70 20.74 -4.60
C PRO A 165 -1.70 19.24 -4.29
N PRO A 166 -2.62 18.76 -3.40
CA PRO A 166 -2.82 17.33 -3.26
C PRO A 166 -3.12 16.77 -4.64
N LEU A 167 -2.78 15.49 -4.86
CA LEU A 167 -3.05 14.81 -6.14
C LEU A 167 -4.53 14.98 -6.55
N PHE A 168 -5.41 15.16 -5.56
CA PHE A 168 -6.83 15.44 -5.78
C PHE A 168 -7.32 16.48 -4.78
N PRO A 169 -7.69 17.71 -5.27
CA PRO A 169 -8.28 18.73 -4.40
C PRO A 169 -9.56 18.23 -3.75
N SER A 170 -9.66 18.39 -2.45
CA SER A 170 -10.85 18.01 -1.68
C SER A 170 -12.11 18.79 -2.09
N GLU A 171 -11.94 19.90 -2.79
CA GLU A 171 -13.01 20.85 -3.17
C GLU A 171 -14.03 20.27 -4.15
N ASP A 172 -13.65 19.28 -4.99
CA ASP A 172 -14.56 18.62 -5.96
C ASP A 172 -15.16 17.31 -5.43
N ASN A 173 -15.04 17.03 -4.16
CA ASN A 173 -15.34 15.73 -3.59
C ASN A 173 -16.73 15.65 -2.96
N SER A 174 -17.77 16.12 -3.66
CA SER A 174 -19.18 16.07 -3.19
C SER A 174 -19.95 14.84 -3.74
N ARG A 175 -19.30 13.95 -4.50
CA ARG A 175 -19.94 12.79 -5.12
C ARG A 175 -20.58 11.88 -4.06
N LEU A 176 -21.88 11.58 -4.21
CA LEU A 176 -22.55 10.52 -3.49
C LEU A 176 -22.62 9.26 -4.35
N VAL A 177 -22.10 8.16 -3.85
CA VAL A 177 -22.11 6.86 -4.54
C VAL A 177 -23.44 6.18 -4.32
N ARG A 178 -24.04 5.65 -5.39
CA ARG A 178 -25.26 4.84 -5.38
C ARG A 178 -24.92 3.39 -5.67
N TYR A 179 -25.71 2.49 -5.15
CA TYR A 179 -25.51 1.05 -5.31
C TYR A 179 -26.78 0.41 -5.90
N PRO A 180 -26.64 -0.50 -6.88
CA PRO A 180 -27.77 -1.30 -7.36
C PRO A 180 -28.27 -2.21 -6.24
N GLU A 181 -29.55 -2.60 -6.32
CA GLU A 181 -30.19 -3.46 -5.32
C GLU A 181 -29.40 -4.72 -5.02
N ARG A 182 -28.79 -5.33 -6.04
CA ARG A 182 -27.94 -6.51 -5.89
C ARG A 182 -26.79 -6.32 -4.86
N ILE A 183 -26.24 -5.12 -4.77
CA ILE A 183 -25.14 -4.80 -3.84
C ILE A 183 -25.68 -4.19 -2.55
N ALA A 184 -26.73 -3.37 -2.65
CA ALA A 184 -27.31 -2.71 -1.48
C ALA A 184 -27.98 -3.72 -0.51
N SER A 185 -28.58 -4.77 -1.04
CA SER A 185 -29.26 -5.84 -0.28
C SER A 185 -28.37 -6.97 0.22
N LEU A 186 -27.07 -6.97 -0.13
CA LEU A 186 -26.18 -8.02 0.36
C LEU A 186 -26.12 -8.04 1.89
N PRO A 187 -26.08 -9.21 2.51
CA PRO A 187 -25.78 -9.33 3.93
C PRO A 187 -24.38 -8.80 4.20
N ARG A 188 -24.01 -8.63 5.46
CA ARG A 188 -22.61 -8.32 5.82
C ARG A 188 -21.69 -9.38 5.20
N MET A 189 -20.75 -8.94 4.37
CA MET A 189 -19.80 -9.82 3.73
C MET A 189 -18.57 -9.97 4.64
N ARG A 190 -18.27 -11.20 5.01
CA ARG A 190 -17.22 -11.57 5.96
C ARG A 190 -16.43 -12.74 5.39
N GLY A 191 -15.12 -12.63 5.37
CA GLY A 191 -14.36 -13.70 4.76
C GLY A 191 -12.87 -13.62 4.99
N VAL A 192 -12.15 -14.19 4.05
CA VAL A 192 -10.69 -14.26 4.09
C VAL A 192 -10.09 -13.88 2.76
N MET A 193 -8.85 -13.42 2.80
CA MET A 193 -7.96 -13.43 1.65
C MET A 193 -7.44 -14.85 1.50
N GLY A 194 -7.75 -15.47 0.36
CA GLY A 194 -7.48 -16.88 0.12
C GLY A 194 -6.03 -17.15 -0.29
N LEU A 195 -5.68 -18.44 -0.34
CA LEU A 195 -4.44 -18.95 -0.87
C LEU A 195 -4.19 -18.40 -2.29
N GLY A 196 -3.23 -17.52 -2.43
CA GLY A 196 -2.90 -16.94 -3.73
C GLY A 196 -2.47 -17.98 -4.76
N CYS A 197 -2.55 -17.58 -6.02
CA CYS A 197 -2.03 -18.26 -7.20
C CYS A 197 -2.27 -19.77 -7.27
N CYS A 198 -3.47 -20.15 -7.65
CA CYS A 198 -3.79 -21.54 -8.03
C CYS A 198 -3.60 -22.60 -6.93
N ARG A 199 -3.68 -22.22 -5.65
CA ARG A 199 -3.50 -23.14 -4.51
C ARG A 199 -4.76 -23.46 -3.75
N ASN A 200 -5.85 -22.72 -3.96
CA ASN A 200 -7.13 -23.03 -3.33
C ASN A 200 -7.65 -24.39 -3.81
N THR A 201 -8.20 -25.14 -2.91
CA THR A 201 -8.91 -26.41 -3.17
C THR A 201 -10.38 -26.25 -2.86
N GLU A 202 -11.22 -27.16 -3.38
CA GLU A 202 -12.64 -27.15 -3.04
C GLU A 202 -12.88 -27.38 -1.54
N GLN A 203 -12.01 -28.15 -0.88
CA GLN A 203 -12.05 -28.36 0.57
C GLN A 203 -11.77 -27.08 1.36
N ASP A 204 -10.88 -26.20 0.89
CA ASP A 204 -10.65 -24.89 1.53
C ASP A 204 -11.95 -24.05 1.54
N ILE A 205 -12.71 -24.08 0.45
CA ILE A 205 -13.99 -23.38 0.35
C ILE A 205 -15.04 -24.00 1.27
N GLU A 206 -15.09 -25.33 1.36
CA GLU A 206 -15.97 -26.04 2.28
C GLU A 206 -15.67 -25.70 3.75
N ASP A 207 -14.40 -25.72 4.12
CA ASP A 207 -13.97 -25.35 5.48
C ASP A 207 -14.40 -23.93 5.82
N LEU A 208 -14.18 -22.98 4.92
CA LEU A 208 -14.56 -21.57 5.12
C LEU A 208 -16.08 -21.40 5.24
N LYS A 209 -16.85 -22.09 4.43
CA LYS A 209 -18.32 -22.11 4.55
C LYS A 209 -18.76 -22.62 5.91
N ASN A 210 -18.14 -23.71 6.40
CA ASN A 210 -18.43 -24.30 7.68
C ASN A 210 -18.03 -23.38 8.85
N TYR A 211 -17.01 -22.53 8.68
CA TYR A 211 -16.65 -21.49 9.66
C TYR A 211 -17.64 -20.32 9.66
N GLY A 212 -18.47 -20.18 8.63
CA GLY A 212 -19.46 -19.11 8.49
C GLY A 212 -19.05 -17.98 7.56
N ALA A 213 -17.93 -18.09 6.86
CA ALA A 213 -17.53 -17.11 5.85
C ALA A 213 -18.46 -17.14 4.64
N ASN A 214 -18.64 -15.97 4.00
CA ASN A 214 -19.46 -15.83 2.79
C ASN A 214 -18.74 -15.06 1.66
N LEU A 215 -17.48 -14.64 1.88
CA LEU A 215 -16.66 -13.89 0.95
C LEU A 215 -15.23 -14.44 0.89
N ILE A 216 -14.64 -14.44 -0.30
CA ILE A 216 -13.19 -14.62 -0.50
C ILE A 216 -12.67 -13.46 -1.32
N ARG A 217 -11.58 -12.83 -0.88
CA ARG A 217 -10.72 -12.02 -1.74
C ARG A 217 -9.70 -12.94 -2.40
N LEU A 218 -9.91 -13.25 -3.68
CA LEU A 218 -9.03 -14.13 -4.43
C LEU A 218 -7.90 -13.31 -5.05
N GLN A 219 -6.72 -13.43 -4.45
CA GLN A 219 -5.54 -12.74 -4.95
C GLN A 219 -4.94 -13.45 -6.18
N MET A 220 -4.88 -12.74 -7.30
CA MET A 220 -4.09 -13.15 -8.46
C MET A 220 -2.64 -12.75 -8.20
N ASN A 221 -1.89 -13.61 -7.48
CA ASN A 221 -0.57 -13.33 -6.97
C ASN A 221 0.47 -14.30 -7.54
N GLY A 222 1.51 -13.75 -8.16
CA GLY A 222 2.64 -14.53 -8.72
C GLY A 222 3.65 -15.01 -7.68
N PHE A 223 3.69 -14.39 -6.48
CA PHE A 223 4.70 -14.72 -5.47
C PHE A 223 4.37 -15.98 -4.65
N ALA A 224 3.11 -16.30 -4.51
CA ALA A 224 2.68 -17.46 -3.72
C ALA A 224 3.01 -18.81 -4.39
N ALA A 225 3.25 -18.84 -5.66
CA ALA A 225 3.80 -20.03 -6.31
C ALA A 225 5.29 -20.10 -6.03
N LYS A 226 5.73 -21.00 -5.15
CA LYS A 226 7.15 -21.38 -5.01
C LYS A 226 7.78 -21.88 -6.34
N ARG A 227 7.00 -21.99 -7.40
CA ARG A 227 7.38 -22.21 -8.78
C ARG A 227 6.45 -21.45 -9.72
N PRO A 228 6.55 -20.11 -9.80
CA PRO A 228 6.08 -19.44 -10.99
C PRO A 228 6.92 -19.96 -12.16
N LEU A 229 6.59 -19.62 -13.38
CA LEU A 229 7.42 -19.82 -14.55
C LEU A 229 8.89 -20.11 -14.20
N LYS A 230 9.49 -21.19 -14.71
CA LYS A 230 10.92 -21.50 -14.48
C LYS A 230 11.71 -20.19 -14.57
N GLY A 231 12.23 -19.69 -13.44
CA GLY A 231 13.10 -18.51 -13.44
C GLY A 231 12.63 -17.26 -12.67
N GLY A 232 11.54 -17.28 -11.87
CA GLY A 232 11.20 -16.15 -10.97
C GLY A 232 10.12 -15.22 -11.50
N LYS A 233 10.21 -13.92 -11.19
CA LYS A 233 9.26 -12.85 -11.53
C LYS A 233 9.06 -12.72 -13.04
N ALA A 234 7.85 -12.39 -13.48
CA ALA A 234 7.61 -11.98 -14.86
C ALA A 234 8.56 -10.85 -15.24
N LYS A 235 9.35 -11.07 -16.29
CA LYS A 235 10.32 -10.09 -16.78
C LYS A 235 9.80 -9.29 -17.97
N THR A 236 8.78 -9.83 -18.63
CA THR A 236 8.16 -9.22 -19.80
C THR A 236 6.64 -9.22 -19.66
N LEU A 237 5.95 -8.38 -20.42
CA LEU A 237 4.48 -8.39 -20.49
C LEU A 237 3.96 -9.76 -20.94
N ALA A 238 4.63 -10.42 -21.90
CA ALA A 238 4.25 -11.77 -22.33
C ALA A 238 4.36 -12.83 -21.21
N ASP A 239 5.34 -12.69 -20.29
CA ASP A 239 5.42 -13.55 -19.11
C ASP A 239 4.24 -13.27 -18.16
N TRP A 240 3.92 -12.00 -17.97
CA TRP A 240 2.81 -11.58 -17.14
C TRP A 240 1.47 -12.05 -17.72
N ASP A 241 1.28 -11.97 -19.04
CA ASP A 241 0.06 -12.44 -19.73
C ASP A 241 -0.16 -13.95 -19.51
N ARG A 242 0.90 -14.76 -19.65
CA ARG A 242 0.80 -16.21 -19.36
C ARG A 242 0.45 -16.49 -17.90
N TRP A 243 1.00 -15.69 -16.99
CA TRP A 243 0.67 -15.77 -15.59
C TRP A 243 -0.79 -15.37 -15.33
N LEU A 244 -1.26 -14.26 -15.93
CA LEU A 244 -2.64 -13.80 -15.81
C LEU A 244 -3.62 -14.89 -16.31
N ALA A 245 -3.42 -15.42 -17.50
CA ALA A 245 -4.28 -16.45 -18.07
C ALA A 245 -4.45 -17.65 -17.11
N LYS A 246 -3.33 -18.14 -16.54
CA LYS A 246 -3.38 -19.24 -15.57
C LYS A 246 -4.17 -18.88 -14.28
N ASN A 247 -4.02 -17.64 -13.79
CA ASN A 247 -4.78 -17.20 -12.63
C ASN A 247 -6.28 -17.07 -12.93
N LEU A 248 -6.64 -16.62 -14.12
CA LEU A 248 -8.04 -16.52 -14.54
C LEU A 248 -8.70 -17.88 -14.69
N ASP A 249 -7.99 -18.88 -15.23
CA ASP A 249 -8.48 -20.27 -15.29
C ASP A 249 -8.77 -20.80 -13.87
N HIS A 250 -7.87 -20.56 -12.93
CA HIS A 250 -8.08 -20.98 -11.55
C HIS A 250 -9.21 -20.19 -10.86
N ALA A 251 -9.27 -18.87 -11.08
CA ALA A 251 -10.32 -18.02 -10.53
C ALA A 251 -11.72 -18.50 -10.96
N GLU A 252 -11.87 -18.93 -12.21
CA GLU A 252 -13.13 -19.47 -12.72
C GLU A 252 -13.54 -20.76 -12.01
N VAL A 253 -12.58 -21.65 -11.74
CA VAL A 253 -12.80 -22.88 -10.98
C VAL A 253 -13.23 -22.57 -9.55
N VAL A 254 -12.49 -21.69 -8.87
CA VAL A 254 -12.80 -21.27 -7.48
C VAL A 254 -14.17 -20.58 -7.41
N LEU A 255 -14.47 -19.71 -8.37
CA LEU A 255 -15.77 -19.05 -8.44
C LEU A 255 -16.91 -20.07 -8.56
N GLY A 256 -16.74 -21.13 -9.36
CA GLY A 256 -17.71 -22.24 -9.44
C GLY A 256 -17.94 -22.94 -8.11
N TRP A 257 -16.91 -23.14 -7.29
CA TRP A 257 -17.05 -23.71 -5.95
C TRP A 257 -17.77 -22.77 -4.98
N LEU A 258 -17.49 -21.46 -5.07
CA LEU A 258 -18.15 -20.44 -4.24
C LEU A 258 -19.63 -20.30 -4.57
N GLU A 259 -19.99 -20.23 -5.86
CA GLU A 259 -21.37 -20.09 -6.31
C GLU A 259 -22.24 -21.27 -5.86
N LYS A 260 -21.72 -22.51 -5.91
CA LYS A 260 -22.39 -23.70 -5.38
C LYS A 260 -22.74 -23.60 -3.89
N ARG A 261 -21.99 -22.77 -3.13
CA ARG A 261 -22.12 -22.60 -1.68
C ARG A 261 -22.76 -21.27 -1.28
N GLY A 262 -23.22 -20.49 -2.25
CA GLY A 262 -23.79 -19.15 -2.01
C GLY A 262 -22.78 -18.17 -1.42
N MET A 263 -21.51 -18.33 -1.74
CA MET A 263 -20.41 -17.43 -1.36
C MET A 263 -20.02 -16.54 -2.54
N MET A 264 -19.34 -15.44 -2.26
CA MET A 264 -18.91 -14.48 -3.28
C MET A 264 -17.40 -14.31 -3.32
N MET A 265 -16.91 -13.69 -4.41
CA MET A 265 -15.52 -13.43 -4.69
C MET A 265 -15.28 -11.95 -4.95
N VAL A 266 -14.30 -11.35 -4.27
CA VAL A 266 -13.57 -10.19 -4.75
C VAL A 266 -12.41 -10.71 -5.59
N LEU A 267 -12.36 -10.34 -6.86
CA LEU A 267 -11.28 -10.75 -7.77
C LEU A 267 -10.21 -9.67 -7.74
N ASP A 268 -9.09 -9.95 -7.08
CA ASP A 268 -8.00 -9.03 -6.80
C ASP A 268 -6.85 -9.23 -7.79
N LEU A 269 -6.54 -8.19 -8.59
CA LEU A 269 -5.33 -8.15 -9.39
C LEU A 269 -4.13 -7.74 -8.52
N HIS A 270 -3.71 -8.65 -7.66
CA HIS A 270 -2.70 -8.44 -6.63
C HIS A 270 -1.32 -8.02 -7.19
N ASN A 271 -0.97 -8.52 -8.36
CA ASN A 271 0.25 -8.16 -9.06
C ASN A 271 -0.06 -7.53 -10.43
N PRO A 272 -0.13 -6.21 -10.54
CA PRO A 272 -0.27 -5.52 -11.81
C PRO A 272 0.93 -5.80 -12.73
N PRO A 273 0.84 -5.46 -14.04
CA PRO A 273 1.91 -5.72 -15.01
C PRO A 273 3.26 -5.23 -14.52
N LEU A 274 4.23 -6.16 -14.42
CA LEU A 274 5.63 -5.92 -14.09
C LEU A 274 5.86 -5.10 -12.81
N LYS A 275 4.93 -5.15 -11.84
CA LYS A 275 5.10 -4.48 -10.53
C LYS A 275 6.49 -4.81 -9.95
N GLY A 276 7.34 -3.81 -9.90
CA GLY A 276 8.63 -3.87 -9.21
C GLY A 276 8.63 -2.82 -8.11
N TYR A 277 8.89 -3.19 -6.86
CA TYR A 277 9.04 -2.23 -5.77
C TYR A 277 10.07 -1.15 -6.16
N GLY A 278 9.56 0.02 -6.60
CA GLY A 278 10.38 1.20 -6.92
C GLY A 278 11.22 1.12 -8.19
N LYS A 279 10.95 0.23 -9.14
CA LYS A 279 11.72 0.06 -10.38
C LYS A 279 10.97 0.52 -11.63
N ASP A 280 11.73 0.71 -12.71
CA ASP A 280 11.33 1.20 -14.03
C ASP A 280 10.25 0.37 -14.76
N GLY A 281 9.69 -0.65 -14.12
CA GLY A 281 8.63 -1.50 -14.62
C GLY A 281 7.23 -1.22 -14.06
N ASP A 282 7.07 -0.26 -13.13
CA ASP A 282 5.81 -0.01 -12.47
C ASP A 282 4.79 0.63 -13.43
N VAL A 283 3.53 0.27 -13.27
CA VAL A 283 2.40 0.75 -14.08
C VAL A 283 2.22 2.27 -14.05
N PHE A 284 2.72 2.96 -13.04
CA PHE A 284 2.63 4.42 -12.93
C PHE A 284 3.67 5.15 -13.80
N TYR A 285 4.74 4.45 -14.22
CA TYR A 285 5.92 5.07 -14.81
C TYR A 285 6.28 4.50 -16.18
N VAL A 286 5.58 3.48 -16.66
CA VAL A 286 5.78 2.85 -17.96
C VAL A 286 4.45 2.72 -18.69
N GLN A 287 4.29 3.48 -19.78
CA GLN A 287 3.03 3.57 -20.52
C GLN A 287 2.50 2.20 -20.96
N ALA A 288 3.37 1.35 -21.51
CA ALA A 288 2.98 0.02 -21.97
C ALA A 288 2.41 -0.86 -20.84
N ASN A 289 2.92 -0.72 -19.61
CA ASN A 289 2.42 -1.45 -18.45
C ASN A 289 1.08 -0.90 -17.97
N ALA A 290 0.92 0.44 -17.98
CA ALA A 290 -0.35 1.10 -17.67
C ALA A 290 -1.46 0.66 -18.64
N ASP A 291 -1.18 0.72 -19.93
CA ASP A 291 -2.14 0.34 -20.98
C ASP A 291 -2.46 -1.16 -20.93
N ARG A 292 -1.48 -2.00 -20.59
CA ARG A 292 -1.71 -3.44 -20.39
C ARG A 292 -2.60 -3.72 -19.17
N LEU A 293 -2.46 -2.98 -18.08
CA LEU A 293 -3.36 -3.09 -16.93
C LEU A 293 -4.81 -2.81 -17.34
N VAL A 294 -5.03 -1.71 -18.05
CA VAL A 294 -6.39 -1.31 -18.51
C VAL A 294 -6.98 -2.35 -19.46
N SER A 295 -6.20 -2.82 -20.43
CA SER A 295 -6.67 -3.86 -21.37
C SER A 295 -6.93 -5.21 -20.67
N ALA A 296 -6.13 -5.56 -19.66
CA ALA A 296 -6.34 -6.76 -18.86
C ALA A 296 -7.69 -6.73 -18.14
N TRP A 297 -8.05 -5.60 -17.57
CA TRP A 297 -9.34 -5.47 -16.91
C TRP A 297 -10.53 -5.60 -17.86
N ARG A 298 -10.41 -5.13 -19.09
CA ARG A 298 -11.42 -5.38 -20.14
C ARG A 298 -11.57 -6.88 -20.41
N GLU A 299 -10.47 -7.61 -20.54
CA GLU A 299 -10.44 -9.05 -20.75
C GLU A 299 -11.04 -9.82 -19.56
N ILE A 300 -10.66 -9.44 -18.33
CA ILE A 300 -11.17 -10.02 -17.10
C ILE A 300 -12.69 -9.80 -17.00
N ALA A 301 -13.14 -8.57 -17.22
CA ALA A 301 -14.56 -8.25 -17.18
C ALA A 301 -15.37 -9.06 -18.23
N ALA A 302 -14.83 -9.22 -19.44
CA ALA A 302 -15.47 -10.02 -20.48
C ALA A 302 -15.61 -11.50 -20.07
N ARG A 303 -14.59 -12.04 -19.39
CA ARG A 303 -14.60 -13.45 -18.95
C ARG A 303 -15.62 -13.72 -17.84
N PHE A 304 -15.78 -12.78 -16.91
CA PHE A 304 -16.62 -12.97 -15.73
C PHE A 304 -17.96 -12.24 -15.79
N LYS A 305 -18.27 -11.58 -16.90
CA LYS A 305 -19.54 -10.86 -17.10
C LYS A 305 -20.76 -11.73 -16.75
N GLY A 306 -21.66 -11.19 -15.95
CA GLY A 306 -22.90 -11.83 -15.56
C GLY A 306 -22.75 -12.93 -14.50
N ARG A 307 -21.56 -13.24 -14.01
CA ARG A 307 -21.36 -14.21 -12.93
C ARG A 307 -21.84 -13.61 -11.60
N LYS A 308 -22.82 -14.23 -10.98
CA LYS A 308 -23.48 -13.74 -9.76
C LYS A 308 -22.60 -13.83 -8.51
N GLY A 309 -21.64 -14.76 -8.53
CA GLY A 309 -20.67 -14.94 -7.44
C GLY A 309 -19.58 -13.87 -7.37
N ILE A 310 -19.45 -12.97 -8.34
CA ILE A 310 -18.52 -11.85 -8.26
C ILE A 310 -19.11 -10.75 -7.38
N TYR A 311 -18.45 -10.45 -6.25
CA TYR A 311 -18.74 -9.28 -5.42
C TYR A 311 -18.26 -8.01 -6.12
N GLY A 312 -17.00 -7.98 -6.54
CA GLY A 312 -16.40 -6.86 -7.23
C GLY A 312 -15.02 -7.17 -7.83
N TYR A 313 -14.58 -6.28 -8.72
CA TYR A 313 -13.26 -6.30 -9.34
C TYR A 313 -12.34 -5.33 -8.60
N ASP A 314 -11.34 -5.86 -7.95
CA ASP A 314 -10.33 -5.14 -7.17
C ASP A 314 -9.14 -4.82 -8.06
N ILE A 315 -9.07 -3.57 -8.48
CA ILE A 315 -8.29 -3.16 -9.67
C ILE A 315 -6.80 -3.29 -9.44
N MET A 316 -6.31 -2.94 -8.25
CA MET A 316 -4.87 -2.87 -8.00
C MET A 316 -4.59 -2.98 -6.50
N ASN A 317 -3.94 -4.05 -6.08
CA ASN A 317 -3.54 -4.23 -4.69
C ASN A 317 -2.44 -3.25 -4.27
N GLU A 318 -2.66 -2.58 -3.15
CA GLU A 318 -1.70 -1.73 -2.44
C GLU A 318 -0.92 -0.78 -3.36
N PRO A 319 -1.59 0.18 -4.01
CA PRO A 319 -0.89 1.18 -4.80
C PRO A 319 0.16 1.90 -3.96
N TRP A 320 1.37 2.02 -4.50
CA TRP A 320 2.45 2.78 -3.89
C TRP A 320 3.07 3.73 -4.90
N GLN A 321 2.40 4.84 -5.11
CA GLN A 321 2.92 5.92 -5.94
C GLN A 321 3.65 6.93 -5.07
N ASN A 322 4.97 6.96 -5.17
CA ASN A 322 5.86 7.80 -4.36
C ASN A 322 6.63 8.85 -5.18
N ARG A 323 6.26 9.04 -6.46
CA ARG A 323 6.79 10.06 -7.36
C ARG A 323 5.74 10.43 -8.39
N ARG A 324 6.01 11.47 -9.17
CA ARG A 324 5.11 11.89 -10.25
C ARG A 324 4.96 10.78 -11.29
N ALA A 325 3.74 10.36 -11.53
CA ALA A 325 3.40 9.40 -12.56
C ALA A 325 3.43 10.03 -13.96
N LEU A 326 3.38 9.18 -14.98
CA LEU A 326 3.07 9.63 -16.34
C LEU A 326 1.66 10.26 -16.38
N PRO A 327 1.37 11.12 -17.37
CA PRO A 327 0.03 11.66 -17.55
C PRO A 327 -1.04 10.54 -17.54
N ASP A 328 -2.11 10.73 -16.79
CA ASP A 328 -3.22 9.78 -16.64
C ASP A 328 -2.82 8.36 -16.18
N CYS A 329 -1.64 8.22 -15.54
CA CYS A 329 -1.14 6.96 -15.01
C CYS A 329 -0.87 7.01 -13.49
N ASP A 330 -1.25 8.07 -12.78
CA ASP A 330 -1.25 8.05 -11.32
C ASP A 330 -2.23 7.00 -10.79
N TYR A 331 -2.06 6.62 -9.50
CA TYR A 331 -2.80 5.51 -8.92
C TYR A 331 -4.32 5.66 -9.03
N TRP A 332 -4.83 6.90 -8.98
CA TRP A 332 -6.25 7.17 -9.07
C TRP A 332 -6.74 7.13 -10.52
N ASN A 333 -6.08 7.87 -11.43
CA ASN A 333 -6.45 7.89 -12.85
C ASN A 333 -6.32 6.51 -13.50
N LEU A 334 -5.31 5.74 -13.14
CA LEU A 334 -5.14 4.40 -13.67
C LEU A 334 -6.26 3.44 -13.23
N GLN A 335 -6.67 3.52 -11.96
CA GLN A 335 -7.84 2.77 -11.49
C GLN A 335 -9.13 3.25 -12.15
N ARG A 336 -9.31 4.57 -12.33
CA ARG A 336 -10.44 5.13 -13.08
C ARG A 336 -10.50 4.59 -14.51
N ARG A 337 -9.40 4.63 -15.26
CA ARG A 337 -9.31 4.11 -16.64
C ARG A 337 -9.63 2.61 -16.69
N ALA A 338 -9.16 1.84 -15.74
CA ALA A 338 -9.48 0.42 -15.64
C ALA A 338 -10.95 0.19 -15.32
N ALA A 339 -11.53 0.98 -14.41
CA ALA A 339 -12.96 0.93 -14.08
C ALA A 339 -13.84 1.27 -15.30
N GLU A 340 -13.48 2.29 -16.06
CA GLU A 340 -14.13 2.64 -17.33
C GLU A 340 -14.08 1.47 -18.33
N ALA A 341 -12.92 0.85 -18.50
CA ALA A 341 -12.73 -0.29 -19.39
C ALA A 341 -13.54 -1.53 -18.96
N ILE A 342 -13.70 -1.76 -17.65
CA ILE A 342 -14.60 -2.80 -17.12
C ILE A 342 -16.04 -2.47 -17.48
N ARG A 343 -16.48 -1.21 -17.28
CA ARG A 343 -17.87 -0.78 -17.50
C ARG A 343 -18.28 -0.75 -18.97
N GLU A 344 -17.35 -0.59 -19.89
CA GLU A 344 -17.60 -0.76 -21.33
C GLU A 344 -18.05 -2.19 -21.65
N VAL A 345 -17.57 -3.18 -20.90
CA VAL A 345 -17.88 -4.60 -21.11
C VAL A 345 -19.03 -5.07 -20.22
N ASP A 346 -18.97 -4.73 -18.94
CA ASP A 346 -19.93 -5.11 -17.91
C ASP A 346 -20.43 -3.85 -17.16
N PRO A 347 -21.50 -3.19 -17.66
CA PRO A 347 -22.01 -1.94 -17.09
C PRO A 347 -22.44 -2.06 -15.63
N ASP A 348 -22.83 -3.26 -15.17
CA ASP A 348 -23.33 -3.51 -13.83
C ASP A 348 -22.22 -3.98 -12.85
N ALA A 349 -20.98 -4.08 -13.32
CA ALA A 349 -19.87 -4.55 -12.51
C ALA A 349 -19.69 -3.68 -11.26
N THR A 350 -19.44 -4.29 -10.12
CA THR A 350 -18.97 -3.58 -8.92
C THR A 350 -17.45 -3.39 -9.01
N ILE A 351 -17.00 -2.17 -8.84
CA ILE A 351 -15.59 -1.80 -8.86
C ILE A 351 -15.10 -1.67 -7.41
N VAL A 352 -13.91 -2.18 -7.12
CA VAL A 352 -13.23 -1.99 -5.84
C VAL A 352 -11.99 -1.14 -6.08
N ILE A 353 -11.88 -0.03 -5.35
CA ILE A 353 -10.80 0.96 -5.47
C ILE A 353 -10.00 0.99 -4.19
N GLU A 354 -8.70 0.94 -4.33
CA GLU A 354 -7.75 1.10 -3.23
C GLU A 354 -7.13 2.51 -3.21
N SER A 355 -6.85 3.00 -2.00
CA SER A 355 -6.13 4.25 -1.81
C SER A 355 -4.63 4.07 -2.02
N ASN A 356 -3.88 5.17 -2.17
CA ASN A 356 -2.41 5.12 -2.20
C ASN A 356 -1.85 4.68 -0.82
N GLU A 357 -0.52 4.59 -0.70
CA GLU A 357 0.18 4.23 0.54
C GLU A 357 -0.22 2.87 1.13
N TRP A 358 -0.18 1.83 0.24
CA TRP A 358 -0.55 0.45 0.61
C TRP A 358 -1.98 0.33 1.14
N ASP A 359 -2.88 1.10 0.58
CA ASP A 359 -4.29 1.14 0.97
C ASP A 359 -4.50 1.46 2.47
N GLY A 360 -3.59 2.24 3.03
CA GLY A 360 -3.61 2.61 4.44
C GLY A 360 -4.72 3.61 4.77
N PRO A 361 -5.28 3.57 6.01
CA PRO A 361 -6.38 4.46 6.39
C PRO A 361 -6.09 5.96 6.23
N GLY A 362 -4.84 6.38 6.39
CA GLY A 362 -4.44 7.78 6.28
C GLY A 362 -4.61 8.35 4.87
N ALA A 363 -4.46 7.53 3.84
CA ALA A 363 -4.60 7.99 2.46
C ALA A 363 -6.04 8.37 2.08
N PHE A 364 -7.03 8.00 2.88
CA PHE A 364 -8.42 8.43 2.71
C PHE A 364 -8.64 9.93 2.96
N GLU A 365 -7.72 10.60 3.63
CA GLU A 365 -7.79 12.06 3.81
C GLU A 365 -7.73 12.83 2.48
N TYR A 366 -7.06 12.25 1.47
CA TYR A 366 -6.92 12.84 0.14
C TYR A 366 -7.47 11.97 -1.00
N LEU A 367 -8.13 10.86 -0.68
CA LEU A 367 -8.80 10.02 -1.67
C LEU A 367 -10.03 10.74 -2.23
N LYS A 368 -10.16 10.79 -3.55
CA LYS A 368 -11.33 11.30 -4.26
C LYS A 368 -12.25 10.15 -4.65
N ALA A 369 -13.56 10.30 -4.43
CA ALA A 369 -14.53 9.36 -4.97
C ALA A 369 -14.53 9.40 -6.51
N LEU A 370 -14.62 8.23 -7.16
CA LEU A 370 -14.78 8.15 -8.61
C LEU A 370 -16.14 8.72 -9.03
N ASP A 371 -16.21 9.37 -10.19
CA ASP A 371 -17.47 9.85 -10.74
C ASP A 371 -18.24 8.71 -11.44
N MET A 372 -18.50 7.67 -10.66
CA MET A 372 -19.34 6.55 -11.09
C MET A 372 -20.03 5.88 -9.89
N ASP A 373 -21.17 5.25 -10.13
CA ASP A 373 -21.93 4.51 -9.12
C ASP A 373 -21.39 3.08 -8.98
N ASN A 374 -21.81 2.36 -7.94
CA ASN A 374 -21.45 0.98 -7.65
C ASN A 374 -19.93 0.78 -7.51
N VAL A 375 -19.28 1.70 -6.77
CA VAL A 375 -17.86 1.65 -6.40
C VAL A 375 -17.74 1.41 -4.91
N VAL A 376 -17.02 0.38 -4.53
CA VAL A 376 -16.64 0.03 -3.16
C VAL A 376 -15.23 0.54 -2.93
N TYR A 377 -14.96 1.15 -1.79
CA TYR A 377 -13.63 1.64 -1.44
C TYR A 377 -13.00 0.74 -0.41
N GLN A 378 -11.82 0.27 -0.71
CA GLN A 378 -11.09 -0.69 0.12
C GLN A 378 -10.09 0.02 1.02
N VAL A 379 -9.83 -0.57 2.18
CA VAL A 379 -8.79 -0.17 3.13
C VAL A 379 -8.10 -1.38 3.73
N HIS A 380 -6.77 -1.30 3.93
CA HIS A 380 -5.99 -2.28 4.65
C HIS A 380 -5.71 -1.82 6.08
N MET A 381 -5.96 -2.67 7.08
CA MET A 381 -5.80 -2.34 8.49
C MET A 381 -4.75 -3.21 9.18
N TYR A 382 -3.51 -2.75 9.11
CA TYR A 382 -2.39 -3.39 9.80
C TYR A 382 -1.78 -2.53 10.92
N TRP A 383 -2.38 -1.38 11.19
CA TRP A 383 -1.88 -0.54 12.28
C TRP A 383 -2.23 -1.13 13.66
N PRO A 384 -1.28 -1.15 14.62
CA PRO A 384 0.10 -0.70 14.51
C PRO A 384 1.01 -1.78 13.88
N GLY A 385 1.65 -1.44 12.76
CA GLY A 385 2.47 -2.37 11.98
C GLY A 385 3.60 -3.02 12.79
N ALA A 386 4.13 -2.34 13.79
CA ALA A 386 5.13 -2.91 14.70
C ALA A 386 4.61 -4.13 15.49
N PHE A 387 3.31 -4.18 15.76
CA PHE A 387 2.66 -5.32 16.42
C PHE A 387 2.23 -6.38 15.40
N THR A 388 1.51 -5.99 14.35
CA THR A 388 0.91 -6.92 13.38
C THR A 388 1.93 -7.67 12.53
N HIS A 389 3.12 -7.08 12.33
CA HIS A 389 4.19 -7.63 11.48
C HIS A 389 5.43 -8.09 12.24
N GLN A 390 5.41 -8.13 13.56
CA GLN A 390 6.60 -8.57 14.31
C GLN A 390 6.97 -10.02 13.97
N GLY A 391 8.17 -10.22 13.40
CA GLY A 391 8.63 -11.52 12.92
C GLY A 391 7.97 -12.05 11.63
N ALA A 392 7.19 -11.20 10.93
CA ALA A 392 6.59 -11.53 9.63
C ALA A 392 7.49 -11.11 8.46
N ASN A 393 7.17 -11.57 7.25
CA ASN A 393 7.81 -11.16 6.00
C ASN A 393 9.35 -11.29 5.98
N GLY A 394 9.88 -12.34 6.60
CA GLY A 394 11.34 -12.59 6.67
C GLY A 394 12.07 -11.78 7.74
N ALA A 395 11.37 -10.97 8.52
CA ALA A 395 11.95 -10.34 9.71
C ALA A 395 12.28 -11.41 10.77
N ALA A 396 13.37 -11.20 11.52
CA ALA A 396 13.70 -12.06 12.64
C ALA A 396 12.59 -11.97 13.70
N ARG A 397 12.17 -13.13 14.24
CA ARG A 397 11.26 -13.17 15.38
C ARG A 397 11.89 -12.39 16.54
N PRO A 398 11.20 -11.43 17.14
CA PRO A 398 11.69 -10.77 18.35
C PRO A 398 11.91 -11.77 19.48
N SER A 399 12.89 -11.52 20.32
CA SER A 399 13.02 -12.26 21.60
C SER A 399 11.82 -11.96 22.51
N ALA A 400 11.56 -12.84 23.47
CA ALA A 400 10.37 -12.75 24.32
C ALA A 400 10.24 -11.40 25.05
N ASP A 401 11.36 -10.83 25.47
CA ASP A 401 11.47 -9.51 26.13
C ASP A 401 11.20 -8.31 25.20
N ARG A 402 11.21 -8.52 23.87
CA ARG A 402 10.97 -7.50 22.84
C ARG A 402 9.65 -7.65 22.11
N LEU A 403 8.88 -8.69 22.43
CA LEU A 403 7.56 -8.87 21.85
C LEU A 403 6.62 -7.75 22.28
N LEU A 404 6.00 -7.12 21.30
CA LEU A 404 4.96 -6.12 21.53
C LEU A 404 3.61 -6.82 21.75
N SER A 405 2.85 -6.33 22.71
CA SER A 405 1.51 -6.85 23.03
C SER A 405 0.40 -5.90 22.58
N TYR A 406 -0.80 -6.43 22.50
CA TYR A 406 -2.04 -5.66 22.35
C TYR A 406 -3.10 -6.16 23.34
N PRO A 407 -3.82 -5.26 24.06
CA PRO A 407 -3.56 -3.83 24.18
C PRO A 407 -2.18 -3.49 24.74
N ASN A 408 -1.70 -2.28 24.51
CA ASN A 408 -0.43 -1.80 25.01
C ASN A 408 -0.57 -0.36 25.55
N LYS A 409 -0.58 -0.21 26.88
CA LYS A 409 -0.77 1.09 27.53
C LYS A 409 0.37 2.08 27.27
N GLU A 410 1.61 1.59 27.25
CA GLU A 410 2.79 2.45 27.03
C GLU A 410 2.82 3.04 25.62
N LYS A 411 2.31 2.29 24.64
CA LYS A 411 2.20 2.71 23.25
C LYS A 411 0.88 3.40 22.93
N GLY A 412 -0.07 3.41 23.86
CA GLY A 412 -1.41 3.93 23.62
C GLY A 412 -2.20 3.10 22.60
N TRP A 413 -1.92 1.80 22.51
CA TRP A 413 -2.61 0.89 21.60
C TRP A 413 -3.77 0.19 22.29
N ASP A 414 -4.95 0.50 21.88
CA ASP A 414 -6.21 -0.04 22.35
C ASP A 414 -7.29 0.09 21.26
N ARG A 415 -8.50 -0.35 21.54
CA ARG A 415 -9.62 -0.27 20.62
C ARG A 415 -9.91 1.16 20.13
N GLU A 416 -9.78 2.15 21.03
CA GLU A 416 -10.04 3.56 20.65
C GLU A 416 -8.93 4.12 19.75
N SER A 417 -7.71 3.68 19.90
CA SER A 417 -6.63 4.06 18.99
C SER A 417 -6.81 3.45 17.60
N LEU A 418 -7.32 2.20 17.50
CA LEU A 418 -7.72 1.61 16.21
C LEU A 418 -8.86 2.42 15.56
N ARG A 419 -9.86 2.83 16.37
CA ARG A 419 -10.97 3.67 15.89
C ARG A 419 -10.46 5.01 15.34
N ARG A 420 -9.57 5.69 16.08
CA ARG A 420 -8.95 6.94 15.61
C ARG A 420 -8.17 6.75 14.31
N LYS A 421 -7.47 5.63 14.17
CA LYS A 421 -6.73 5.33 12.94
C LYS A 421 -7.66 5.13 11.73
N LEU A 422 -8.85 4.60 11.93
CA LEU A 422 -9.85 4.38 10.89
C LEU A 422 -10.76 5.60 10.63
N GLU A 423 -10.60 6.68 11.40
CA GLU A 423 -11.46 7.88 11.29
C GLU A 423 -11.46 8.51 9.88
N PRO A 424 -10.34 8.64 9.15
CA PRO A 424 -10.36 9.15 7.78
C PRO A 424 -11.27 8.34 6.85
N VAL A 425 -11.25 7.01 6.99
CA VAL A 425 -12.10 6.08 6.22
C VAL A 425 -13.57 6.28 6.57
N ARG A 426 -13.88 6.44 7.88
CA ARG A 426 -15.25 6.69 8.34
C ARG A 426 -15.79 8.01 7.83
N LYS A 427 -14.99 9.07 7.86
CA LYS A 427 -15.34 10.39 7.30
C LYS A 427 -15.62 10.31 5.80
N PHE A 428 -14.76 9.58 5.05
CA PHE A 428 -14.95 9.33 3.63
C PHE A 428 -16.27 8.59 3.37
N GLN A 429 -16.52 7.50 4.09
CA GLN A 429 -17.78 6.76 4.00
C GLN A 429 -19.01 7.65 4.16
N GLN A 430 -19.02 8.48 5.20
CA GLN A 430 -20.15 9.37 5.49
C GLN A 430 -20.32 10.47 4.45
N ARG A 431 -19.21 11.06 4.00
CA ARG A 431 -19.22 12.14 2.99
C ARG A 431 -19.75 11.65 1.65
N HIS A 432 -19.39 10.43 1.25
CA HIS A 432 -19.68 9.92 -0.10
C HIS A 432 -20.80 8.88 -0.13
N ASN A 433 -21.42 8.54 0.99
CA ASN A 433 -22.32 7.37 1.08
C ASN A 433 -21.64 6.10 0.55
N ALA A 434 -20.34 5.95 0.80
CA ALA A 434 -19.53 4.89 0.24
C ALA A 434 -19.70 3.57 1.00
N LYS A 435 -19.77 2.42 0.28
CA LYS A 435 -19.50 1.12 0.91
C LYS A 435 -18.01 0.99 1.11
N ILE A 436 -17.63 0.61 2.33
CA ILE A 436 -16.23 0.34 2.67
C ILE A 436 -16.04 -1.17 2.79
N TYR A 437 -14.90 -1.61 2.31
CA TYR A 437 -14.45 -2.98 2.38
C TYR A 437 -13.04 -3.02 2.98
N VAL A 438 -12.85 -3.73 4.08
CA VAL A 438 -11.54 -3.98 4.64
C VAL A 438 -10.96 -5.20 3.95
N GLY A 439 -10.10 -4.99 2.94
CA GLY A 439 -9.55 -6.07 2.11
C GLY A 439 -8.54 -6.93 2.84
N GLU A 440 -7.75 -6.30 3.71
CA GLU A 440 -6.74 -6.98 4.50
C GLU A 440 -6.67 -6.41 5.93
N PHE A 441 -6.65 -7.31 6.91
CA PHE A 441 -6.25 -7.02 8.28
C PHE A 441 -5.74 -8.30 8.93
N SER A 442 -4.79 -8.19 9.85
CA SER A 442 -4.24 -9.37 10.52
C SER A 442 -3.47 -9.01 11.79
N ALA A 443 -3.14 -10.03 12.58
CA ALA A 443 -2.18 -9.96 13.67
C ALA A 443 -1.29 -11.20 13.67
N CYS A 444 0.02 -11.01 13.85
CA CYS A 444 0.97 -12.11 13.73
C CYS A 444 0.85 -13.15 14.87
N ILE A 445 1.25 -14.38 14.57
CA ILE A 445 1.24 -15.52 15.50
C ILE A 445 2.06 -15.28 16.77
N TYR A 446 3.04 -14.36 16.73
CA TYR A 446 3.94 -14.06 17.84
C TYR A 446 3.39 -12.98 18.80
N GLY A 447 2.33 -12.27 18.42
CA GLY A 447 1.83 -11.11 19.16
C GLY A 447 0.96 -11.51 20.36
N PRO A 448 1.39 -11.32 21.63
CA PRO A 448 0.49 -11.47 22.76
C PRO A 448 -0.73 -10.56 22.62
N GLY A 449 -1.94 -11.12 22.75
CA GLY A 449 -3.20 -10.39 22.56
C GLY A 449 -3.65 -10.24 21.11
N ALA A 450 -3.08 -11.02 20.18
CA ALA A 450 -3.47 -10.99 18.78
C ALA A 450 -4.96 -11.29 18.54
N GLY A 451 -5.56 -12.23 19.31
CA GLY A 451 -7.00 -12.47 19.25
C GLY A 451 -7.84 -11.28 19.71
N GLN A 452 -7.40 -10.56 20.75
CA GLN A 452 -8.09 -9.34 21.18
C GLN A 452 -8.00 -8.23 20.12
N TYR A 453 -6.85 -8.07 19.46
CA TYR A 453 -6.71 -7.15 18.33
C TYR A 453 -7.71 -7.45 17.21
N LEU A 454 -7.85 -8.74 16.85
CA LEU A 454 -8.81 -9.15 15.82
C LEU A 454 -10.26 -8.85 16.24
N ARG A 455 -10.64 -9.17 17.49
CA ARG A 455 -11.98 -8.84 18.01
C ARG A 455 -12.25 -7.33 17.96
N ASP A 456 -11.29 -6.51 18.36
CA ASP A 456 -11.45 -5.06 18.38
C ASP A 456 -11.59 -4.51 16.94
N CYS A 457 -10.77 -4.97 15.99
CA CYS A 457 -10.89 -4.62 14.58
C CYS A 457 -12.26 -5.02 14.03
N ILE A 458 -12.65 -6.29 14.16
CA ILE A 458 -13.93 -6.82 13.67
C ILE A 458 -15.09 -6.04 14.27
N SER A 459 -15.06 -5.78 15.59
CA SER A 459 -16.14 -5.05 16.26
C SER A 459 -16.32 -3.63 15.71
N ILE A 460 -15.24 -2.93 15.31
CA ILE A 460 -15.30 -1.61 14.69
C ILE A 460 -15.84 -1.73 13.27
N PHE A 461 -15.41 -2.72 12.49
CA PHE A 461 -15.91 -2.93 11.13
C PHE A 461 -17.42 -3.21 11.13
N GLU A 462 -17.89 -4.07 12.02
CA GLU A 462 -19.30 -4.38 12.20
C GLU A 462 -20.12 -3.16 12.63
N GLU A 463 -19.61 -2.37 13.57
CA GLU A 463 -20.23 -1.12 14.01
C GLU A 463 -20.41 -0.11 12.88
N TYR A 464 -19.39 0.01 12.00
CA TYR A 464 -19.41 0.96 10.88
C TYR A 464 -20.16 0.43 9.66
N GLY A 465 -20.52 -0.82 9.67
CA GLY A 465 -21.22 -1.43 8.56
C GLY A 465 -20.30 -1.84 7.42
N TRP A 466 -19.03 -2.14 7.67
CA TRP A 466 -18.03 -2.46 6.66
C TRP A 466 -17.97 -3.96 6.39
N ASP A 467 -17.80 -4.31 5.12
CA ASP A 467 -17.47 -5.68 4.71
C ASP A 467 -15.97 -5.92 4.94
N TRP A 468 -15.54 -7.18 5.15
CA TRP A 468 -14.15 -7.44 5.47
C TRP A 468 -13.66 -8.84 5.11
N THR A 469 -12.35 -8.94 4.81
CA THR A 469 -11.62 -10.21 4.66
C THR A 469 -10.33 -10.20 5.48
N TYR A 470 -10.09 -11.28 6.19
CA TYR A 470 -8.90 -11.50 7.01
C TYR A 470 -7.74 -12.02 6.16
N HIS A 471 -6.56 -11.45 6.28
CA HIS A 471 -5.32 -11.95 5.68
C HIS A 471 -4.46 -12.65 6.75
N SER A 472 -4.20 -13.98 6.67
CA SER A 472 -4.45 -14.80 5.51
C SER A 472 -4.92 -16.20 5.93
N PHE A 473 -5.73 -16.80 5.08
CA PHE A 473 -6.18 -18.17 5.27
C PHE A 473 -5.22 -19.14 4.56
N ARG A 474 -4.52 -19.96 5.34
CA ARG A 474 -3.61 -21.04 4.88
C ARG A 474 -2.50 -20.60 3.91
N GLU A 475 -2.15 -19.32 3.90
CA GLU A 475 -1.15 -18.74 3.01
C GLU A 475 0.17 -18.45 3.72
N ALA A 476 0.18 -17.41 4.53
CA ALA A 476 1.34 -16.96 5.27
C ALA A 476 1.30 -17.51 6.71
N LEU A 477 2.31 -18.30 7.06
CA LEU A 477 2.37 -19.01 8.32
C LEU A 477 2.19 -18.12 9.56
N TRP A 478 2.77 -16.93 9.52
CA TRP A 478 2.72 -15.98 10.64
C TRP A 478 1.34 -15.32 10.84
N TRP A 479 0.47 -15.37 9.83
CA TRP A 479 -0.91 -14.86 9.93
C TRP A 479 -1.97 -15.95 9.90
N ASN A 480 -1.61 -17.19 9.57
CA ASN A 480 -2.56 -18.28 9.57
C ASN A 480 -3.12 -18.55 10.98
N VAL A 481 -4.44 -18.35 11.15
CA VAL A 481 -5.11 -18.53 12.45
C VAL A 481 -5.25 -19.99 12.88
N GLU A 482 -5.11 -20.94 11.94
CA GLU A 482 -5.16 -22.39 12.24
C GLU A 482 -3.83 -22.92 12.82
N THR A 483 -2.87 -22.04 13.15
CA THR A 483 -1.57 -22.41 13.69
C THR A 483 -1.23 -21.63 14.95
N VAL A 484 -0.46 -22.24 15.83
CA VAL A 484 0.13 -21.63 17.02
C VAL A 484 1.64 -21.90 17.06
N ILE A 485 2.35 -21.18 17.91
CA ILE A 485 3.74 -21.52 18.22
C ILE A 485 3.75 -22.52 19.37
N ASP A 486 4.29 -23.70 19.09
CA ASP A 486 4.53 -24.71 20.11
C ASP A 486 5.52 -24.16 21.16
N PRO A 487 5.15 -24.14 22.45
CA PRO A 487 5.95 -23.51 23.49
C PRO A 487 7.27 -24.24 23.76
N VAL A 488 7.35 -25.53 23.45
CA VAL A 488 8.54 -26.36 23.69
C VAL A 488 9.54 -26.23 22.54
N THR A 489 9.06 -26.37 21.31
CA THR A 489 9.92 -26.36 20.12
C THR A 489 10.13 -24.98 19.51
N GLY A 490 9.28 -24.01 19.86
CA GLY A 490 9.26 -22.68 19.24
C GLY A 490 8.81 -22.67 17.78
N LYS A 491 8.30 -23.79 17.27
CA LYS A 491 7.90 -23.96 15.85
C LYS A 491 6.39 -23.79 15.69
N PRO A 492 5.92 -23.31 14.53
CA PRO A 492 4.51 -23.30 14.21
C PRO A 492 3.95 -24.73 14.07
N VAL A 493 2.82 -24.99 14.72
CA VAL A 493 2.08 -26.27 14.65
C VAL A 493 0.60 -26.00 14.40
N PRO A 494 -0.12 -26.87 13.68
CA PRO A 494 -1.56 -26.77 13.49
C PRO A 494 -2.29 -26.84 14.86
N ASN A 495 -3.12 -25.85 15.12
CA ASN A 495 -4.01 -25.84 16.26
C ASN A 495 -5.14 -24.82 16.03
N LYS A 496 -6.38 -25.28 15.95
CA LYS A 496 -7.57 -24.43 15.80
C LYS A 496 -8.18 -24.00 17.14
N ASP A 497 -7.76 -24.60 18.24
CA ASP A 497 -8.17 -24.17 19.57
C ASP A 497 -7.24 -23.07 20.07
N ASN A 498 -7.38 -21.89 19.48
CA ASN A 498 -6.61 -20.71 19.85
C ASN A 498 -7.42 -19.42 19.68
N ASP A 499 -7.02 -18.40 20.43
CA ASP A 499 -7.73 -17.13 20.55
C ASP A 499 -7.92 -16.38 19.21
N ARG A 500 -6.94 -16.43 18.28
CA ARG A 500 -7.07 -15.80 16.96
C ARG A 500 -8.09 -16.52 16.09
N PHE A 501 -8.09 -17.86 16.11
CA PHE A 501 -9.04 -18.66 15.36
C PHE A 501 -10.48 -18.42 15.84
N HIS A 502 -10.69 -18.45 17.16
CA HIS A 502 -12.00 -18.18 17.75
C HIS A 502 -12.48 -16.75 17.43
N ALA A 503 -11.62 -15.74 17.59
CA ALA A 503 -11.96 -14.37 17.25
C ALA A 503 -12.44 -14.22 15.80
N LEU A 504 -11.79 -14.90 14.86
CA LEU A 504 -12.16 -14.85 13.44
C LEU A 504 -13.47 -15.61 13.16
N VAL A 505 -13.63 -16.82 13.67
CA VAL A 505 -14.83 -17.65 13.44
C VAL A 505 -16.08 -17.04 14.08
N ASP A 506 -15.96 -16.47 15.27
CA ASP A 506 -17.03 -15.73 15.93
C ASP A 506 -17.42 -14.50 15.10
N GLY A 507 -16.42 -13.78 14.56
CA GLY A 507 -16.64 -12.67 13.63
C GLY A 507 -17.42 -13.09 12.39
N PHE A 508 -17.11 -14.21 11.76
CA PHE A 508 -17.88 -14.71 10.59
C PHE A 508 -19.35 -14.95 10.93
N LYS A 509 -19.63 -15.49 12.11
CA LYS A 509 -20.99 -15.78 12.60
C LYS A 509 -21.73 -14.53 13.08
N GLY A 510 -21.05 -13.37 13.17
CA GLY A 510 -21.62 -12.14 13.71
C GLY A 510 -21.90 -12.21 15.21
N VAL A 511 -21.20 -13.09 15.92
CA VAL A 511 -21.26 -13.14 17.40
C VAL A 511 -20.52 -11.92 17.94
N LYS A 512 -21.21 -11.13 18.78
CA LYS A 512 -20.67 -9.91 19.41
C LYS A 512 -19.90 -10.23 20.68
#